data_3f77fd3eaabd1af97ff0381b4e406add
#
_entry.id   3f77fd3eaabd1af97ff0381b4e406add
#
_cell.length_a   1.000
_cell.length_b   1.000
_cell.length_c   1.000
_cell.angle_alpha   90.00
_cell.angle_beta   90.00
_cell.angle_gamma   90.00
#
_symmetry.space_group_name_H-M   'P 1'
#
loop_
_entity.id
_entity.type
_entity.pdbx_description
1 polymer ?
#
loop_
_entity_poly.entity_id
_entity_poly.type
_entity_poly.pdbx_seq_one_letter_code
_entity_poly.pdbx_strand_id
1 'polypeptide(L)'
;MIDCMKKLDETSLPSKEAFYSKLTSESITDEDYQHAQTVWKEFNIESVHDYHNLYNLSDVILLADIFENFRNICMNHYGLDPAWYISAPGFTWDATLKITKVQLELQVITTC
;
A
#
# COMPACT_ATOMS: atom_id res chain seq x y z
N MET A 1 16.35 -2.78 -2.93
CA MET A 1 16.08 -2.41 -4.33
C MET A 1 16.93 -3.28 -5.25
N ILE A 2 16.32 -3.90 -6.23
CA ILE A 2 17.02 -4.81 -7.16
C ILE A 2 17.65 -3.95 -8.25
N ASP A 3 18.96 -3.73 -8.15
CA ASP A 3 19.69 -2.88 -9.09
C ASP A 3 20.00 -3.56 -10.45
N CYS A 4 19.74 -4.87 -10.55
CA CYS A 4 19.97 -5.63 -11.78
C CYS A 4 19.00 -6.81 -11.87
N MET A 5 18.39 -7.00 -13.03
CA MET A 5 17.46 -8.12 -13.31
C MET A 5 18.10 -9.50 -13.06
N LYS A 6 19.42 -9.62 -13.22
CA LYS A 6 20.15 -10.87 -12.95
C LYS A 6 20.13 -11.31 -11.48
N LYS A 7 19.89 -10.39 -10.55
CA LYS A 7 19.74 -10.74 -9.13
C LYS A 7 18.44 -11.48 -8.81
N LEU A 8 17.46 -11.39 -9.68
CA LEU A 8 16.21 -12.12 -9.54
C LEU A 8 16.38 -13.63 -9.72
N ASP A 9 17.39 -14.04 -10.48
CA ASP A 9 17.68 -15.44 -10.76
C ASP A 9 18.53 -16.12 -9.64
N GLU A 10 18.93 -15.37 -8.60
CA GLU A 10 19.65 -15.94 -7.46
C GLU A 10 18.74 -16.93 -6.71
N THR A 11 19.31 -18.11 -6.42
CA THR A 11 18.61 -19.23 -5.78
C THR A 11 18.78 -19.27 -4.26
N SER A 12 19.33 -18.23 -3.68
CA SER A 12 19.53 -18.09 -2.24
C SER A 12 19.07 -16.73 -1.74
N LEU A 13 18.59 -16.68 -0.50
CA LEU A 13 18.25 -15.41 0.14
C LEU A 13 19.52 -14.54 0.23
N PRO A 14 19.45 -13.28 -0.22
CA PRO A 14 20.58 -12.35 -0.13
C PRO A 14 21.07 -12.17 1.32
N SER A 15 22.33 -11.78 1.49
CA SER A 15 22.89 -11.47 2.79
C SER A 15 22.19 -10.29 3.46
N LYS A 16 22.25 -10.21 4.79
CA LYS A 16 21.63 -9.14 5.58
C LYS A 16 22.03 -7.74 5.08
N GLU A 17 23.27 -7.56 4.64
CA GLU A 17 23.78 -6.28 4.12
C GLU A 17 23.09 -5.85 2.82
N ALA A 18 22.60 -6.78 2.03
CA ALA A 18 21.88 -6.49 0.78
C ALA A 18 20.49 -5.86 1.02
N PHE A 19 19.94 -5.98 2.22
CA PHE A 19 18.68 -5.37 2.63
C PHE A 19 18.85 -3.92 3.12
N TYR A 20 20.06 -3.36 3.06
CA TYR A 20 20.27 -1.96 3.41
C TYR A 20 19.47 -1.04 2.50
N SER A 21 18.63 -0.19 3.11
CA SER A 21 17.85 0.81 2.40
C SER A 21 18.63 2.11 2.29
N LYS A 22 19.00 2.48 1.07
CA LYS A 22 19.65 3.78 0.80
C LYS A 22 18.71 4.97 1.04
N LEU A 23 17.40 4.74 0.98
CA LEU A 23 16.39 5.79 1.14
C LEU A 23 16.21 6.19 2.59
N THR A 24 16.11 5.19 3.48
CA THR A 24 15.93 5.41 4.93
C THR A 24 17.25 5.43 5.69
N SER A 25 18.37 5.03 5.05
CA SER A 25 19.68 4.83 5.67
C SER A 25 19.66 3.82 6.82
N GLU A 26 18.78 2.85 6.75
CA GLU A 26 18.56 1.83 7.77
C GLU A 26 18.91 0.44 7.27
N SER A 27 19.41 -0.39 8.17
CA SER A 27 19.61 -1.82 7.93
C SER A 27 18.43 -2.60 8.49
N ILE A 28 18.16 -3.75 7.90
CA ILE A 28 17.15 -4.68 8.43
C ILE A 28 17.54 -5.18 9.83
N THR A 29 16.57 -5.34 10.72
CA THR A 29 16.80 -5.90 12.06
C THR A 29 17.12 -7.40 11.97
N ASP A 30 17.69 -7.96 13.04
CA ASP A 30 17.97 -9.40 13.08
C ASP A 30 16.67 -10.23 13.08
N GLU A 31 15.64 -9.73 13.74
CA GLU A 31 14.32 -10.37 13.80
C GLU A 31 13.67 -10.41 12.41
N ASP A 32 13.68 -9.31 11.67
CA ASP A 32 13.11 -9.24 10.32
C ASP A 32 13.89 -10.14 9.34
N TYR A 33 15.21 -10.21 9.48
CA TYR A 33 16.01 -11.11 8.64
C TYR A 33 15.73 -12.59 8.94
N GLN A 34 15.55 -12.95 10.21
CA GLN A 34 15.12 -14.29 10.61
C GLN A 34 13.71 -14.61 10.07
N HIS A 35 12.82 -13.64 10.11
CA HIS A 35 11.50 -13.78 9.50
C HIS A 35 11.60 -14.04 7.99
N ALA A 36 12.41 -13.28 7.26
CA ALA A 36 12.64 -13.48 5.84
C ALA A 36 13.19 -14.91 5.55
N GLN A 37 14.11 -15.42 6.38
CA GLN A 37 14.63 -16.79 6.26
C GLN A 37 13.54 -17.83 6.53
N THR A 38 12.67 -17.59 7.48
CA THR A 38 11.55 -18.49 7.79
C THR A 38 10.57 -18.55 6.61
N VAL A 39 10.17 -17.40 6.09
CA VAL A 39 9.30 -17.28 4.90
C VAL A 39 9.92 -18.01 3.71
N TRP A 40 11.22 -17.82 3.46
CA TRP A 40 11.91 -18.50 2.37
C TRP A 40 11.79 -20.03 2.47
N LYS A 41 11.92 -20.58 3.66
CA LYS A 41 11.84 -22.04 3.91
C LYS A 41 10.41 -22.57 3.88
N GLU A 42 9.48 -21.89 4.56
CA GLU A 42 8.10 -22.34 4.69
C GLU A 42 7.35 -22.35 3.35
N PHE A 43 7.61 -21.37 2.49
CA PHE A 43 7.00 -21.27 1.17
C PHE A 43 7.80 -21.99 0.07
N ASN A 44 8.88 -22.72 0.42
CA ASN A 44 9.76 -23.42 -0.53
C ASN A 44 10.18 -22.54 -1.71
N ILE A 45 10.64 -21.32 -1.41
CA ILE A 45 11.02 -20.34 -2.41
C ILE A 45 12.33 -20.78 -3.08
N GLU A 46 12.34 -20.84 -4.41
CA GLU A 46 13.47 -21.31 -5.19
C GLU A 46 14.36 -20.19 -5.71
N SER A 47 13.80 -18.98 -5.86
CA SER A 47 14.52 -17.82 -6.40
C SER A 47 14.15 -16.51 -5.69
N VAL A 48 15.01 -15.51 -5.80
CA VAL A 48 14.70 -14.14 -5.33
C VAL A 48 13.49 -13.57 -6.06
N HIS A 49 13.27 -13.97 -7.31
CA HIS A 49 12.09 -13.62 -8.08
C HIS A 49 10.79 -14.10 -7.40
N ASP A 50 10.76 -15.35 -6.96
CA ASP A 50 9.58 -15.91 -6.28
C ASP A 50 9.34 -15.23 -4.94
N TYR A 51 10.41 -14.95 -4.19
CA TYR A 51 10.32 -14.18 -2.95
C TYR A 51 9.72 -12.79 -3.18
N HIS A 52 10.19 -12.11 -4.22
CA HIS A 52 9.68 -10.78 -4.61
C HIS A 52 8.21 -10.83 -5.03
N ASN A 53 7.81 -11.84 -5.78
CA ASN A 53 6.42 -12.03 -6.19
C ASN A 53 5.52 -12.32 -4.99
N LEU A 54 5.95 -13.16 -4.06
CA LEU A 54 5.21 -13.44 -2.83
C LEU A 54 5.02 -12.16 -2.00
N TYR A 55 6.08 -11.37 -1.86
CA TYR A 55 6.02 -10.10 -1.15
C TYR A 55 5.02 -9.13 -1.79
N ASN A 56 5.13 -8.91 -3.10
CA ASN A 56 4.21 -8.04 -3.83
C ASN A 56 2.75 -8.52 -3.76
N LEU A 57 2.54 -9.83 -3.87
CA LEU A 57 1.20 -10.41 -3.76
C LEU A 57 0.60 -10.17 -2.37
N SER A 58 1.41 -10.36 -1.32
CA SER A 58 0.99 -10.09 0.06
C SER A 58 0.62 -8.64 0.27
N ASP A 59 1.42 -7.70 -0.22
CA ASP A 59 1.15 -6.27 -0.13
C ASP A 59 -0.16 -5.88 -0.83
N VAL A 60 -0.41 -6.43 -2.02
CA VAL A 60 -1.64 -6.16 -2.77
C VAL A 60 -2.86 -6.70 -2.04
N ILE A 61 -2.80 -7.93 -1.50
CA ILE A 61 -3.91 -8.53 -0.77
C ILE A 61 -4.20 -7.76 0.52
N LEU A 62 -3.17 -7.41 1.29
CA LEU A 62 -3.32 -6.62 2.52
C LEU A 62 -3.91 -5.24 2.23
N LEU A 63 -3.46 -4.58 1.18
CA LEU A 63 -4.02 -3.29 0.76
C LEU A 63 -5.49 -3.43 0.34
N ALA A 64 -5.85 -4.49 -0.37
CA ALA A 64 -7.22 -4.75 -0.77
C ALA A 64 -8.13 -4.95 0.46
N ASP A 65 -7.70 -5.72 1.44
CA ASP A 65 -8.43 -5.96 2.70
C ASP A 65 -8.63 -4.65 3.49
N ILE A 66 -7.59 -3.85 3.63
CA ILE A 66 -7.65 -2.56 4.33
C ILE A 66 -8.61 -1.62 3.60
N PHE A 67 -8.51 -1.55 2.27
CA PHE A 67 -9.38 -0.69 1.46
C PHE A 67 -10.84 -1.13 1.51
N GLU A 68 -11.13 -2.44 1.45
CA GLU A 68 -12.50 -2.95 1.55
C GLU A 68 -13.10 -2.67 2.94
N ASN A 69 -12.31 -2.81 3.99
CA ASN A 69 -12.75 -2.42 5.33
C ASN A 69 -13.04 -0.91 5.43
N PHE A 70 -12.19 -0.08 4.84
CA PHE A 70 -12.42 1.36 4.74
C PHE A 70 -13.70 1.69 3.98
N ARG A 71 -13.98 1.02 2.86
CA ARG A 71 -15.23 1.17 2.11
C ARG A 71 -16.46 0.87 2.99
N ASN A 72 -16.41 -0.24 3.71
CA ASN A 72 -17.50 -0.64 4.61
C ASN A 72 -17.75 0.40 5.71
N ILE A 73 -16.71 0.92 6.32
CA ILE A 73 -16.79 1.99 7.32
C ILE A 73 -17.41 3.26 6.71
N CYS A 74 -16.95 3.68 5.55
CA CYS A 74 -17.45 4.88 4.87
C CYS A 74 -18.92 4.73 4.44
N MET A 75 -19.30 3.57 3.92
CA MET A 75 -20.68 3.27 3.58
C MET A 75 -21.61 3.32 4.79
N ASN A 76 -21.18 2.76 5.92
CA ASN A 76 -21.97 2.75 7.14
C ASN A 76 -22.14 4.14 7.78
N HIS A 77 -21.09 4.95 7.75
CA HIS A 77 -21.11 6.29 8.39
C HIS A 77 -21.64 7.39 7.48
N TYR A 78 -21.27 7.37 6.23
CA TYR A 78 -21.56 8.46 5.28
C TYR A 78 -22.55 8.05 4.18
N GLY A 79 -22.75 6.74 3.96
CA GLY A 79 -23.50 6.24 2.83
C GLY A 79 -22.88 6.64 1.48
N LEU A 80 -21.54 6.73 1.46
CA LEU A 80 -20.71 7.06 0.29
C LEU A 80 -19.63 6.00 0.14
N ASP A 81 -19.43 5.54 -1.09
CA ASP A 81 -18.35 4.58 -1.40
C ASP A 81 -17.10 5.35 -1.85
N PRO A 82 -15.98 5.28 -1.09
CA PRO A 82 -14.75 5.96 -1.45
C PRO A 82 -14.14 5.48 -2.78
N ALA A 83 -14.51 4.31 -3.28
CA ALA A 83 -14.05 3.80 -4.57
C ALA A 83 -14.54 4.64 -5.78
N TRP A 84 -15.57 5.45 -5.62
CA TRP A 84 -16.06 6.37 -6.64
C TRP A 84 -15.31 7.69 -6.72
N TYR A 85 -14.36 7.92 -5.82
CA TYR A 85 -13.62 9.17 -5.72
C TYR A 85 -12.17 8.99 -6.17
N ILE A 86 -11.68 9.95 -6.95
CA ILE A 86 -10.29 9.96 -7.43
C ILE A 86 -9.31 10.29 -6.29
N SER A 87 -9.78 11.00 -5.27
CA SER A 87 -8.91 11.47 -4.18
C SER A 87 -9.65 11.54 -2.83
N ALA A 88 -8.90 11.39 -1.75
CA ALA A 88 -9.44 11.54 -0.41
C ALA A 88 -10.06 12.93 -0.14
N PRO A 89 -9.48 14.07 -0.59
CA PRO A 89 -10.12 15.38 -0.47
C PRO A 89 -11.51 15.45 -1.12
N GLY A 90 -11.67 14.90 -2.32
CA GLY A 90 -12.97 14.84 -3.00
C GLY A 90 -14.01 14.05 -2.22
N PHE A 91 -13.64 12.89 -1.71
CA PHE A 91 -14.50 12.10 -0.83
C PHE A 91 -14.89 12.85 0.45
N THR A 92 -13.90 13.46 1.12
CA THR A 92 -14.11 14.19 2.38
C THR A 92 -15.04 15.37 2.18
N TRP A 93 -14.92 16.08 1.05
CA TRP A 93 -15.80 17.19 0.70
C TRP A 93 -17.26 16.77 0.61
N ASP A 94 -17.55 15.73 -0.16
CA ASP A 94 -18.91 15.21 -0.32
C ASP A 94 -19.47 14.64 0.98
N ALA A 95 -18.65 13.92 1.75
CA ALA A 95 -19.04 13.40 3.06
C ALA A 95 -19.40 14.53 4.02
N THR A 96 -18.63 15.63 4.04
CA THR A 96 -18.88 16.79 4.87
C THR A 96 -20.19 17.49 4.49
N LEU A 97 -20.40 17.73 3.19
CA LEU A 97 -21.65 18.35 2.70
C LEU A 97 -22.86 17.48 3.04
N LYS A 98 -22.74 16.16 2.88
CA LYS A 98 -23.83 15.23 3.18
C LYS A 98 -24.22 15.20 4.65
N ILE A 99 -23.23 15.25 5.56
CA ILE A 99 -23.48 15.25 7.01
C ILE A 99 -24.01 16.60 7.48
N THR A 100 -23.35 17.68 7.08
CA THR A 100 -23.68 19.04 7.57
C THR A 100 -24.93 19.59 6.93
N LYS A 101 -25.32 19.07 5.76
CA LYS A 101 -26.46 19.56 4.96
C LYS A 101 -26.34 21.04 4.62
N VAL A 102 -25.13 21.58 4.58
CA VAL A 102 -24.85 22.96 4.20
C VAL A 102 -25.16 23.13 2.72
N GLN A 103 -25.93 24.17 2.41
CA GLN A 103 -26.14 24.60 1.04
C GLN A 103 -25.08 25.65 0.69
N LEU A 104 -24.30 25.38 -0.35
CA LEU A 104 -23.26 26.28 -0.85
C LEU A 104 -23.79 27.00 -2.08
N GLU A 105 -23.67 28.34 -2.10
CA GLU A 105 -23.92 29.16 -3.29
C GLU A 105 -22.61 29.34 -4.03
N LEU A 106 -22.62 29.09 -5.34
CA LEU A 106 -21.51 29.41 -6.22
C LEU A 106 -21.52 30.93 -6.47
N GLN A 107 -20.50 31.63 -5.96
CA GLN A 107 -20.26 32.99 -6.39
C GLN A 107 -19.74 33.00 -7.83
N VAL A 108 -20.57 33.39 -8.76
CA VAL A 108 -20.13 33.69 -10.12
C VAL A 108 -19.43 35.04 -10.09
N ILE A 109 -18.11 35.05 -10.15
CA ILE A 109 -17.34 36.27 -10.35
C ILE A 109 -17.58 36.69 -11.79
N THR A 110 -18.55 37.56 -12.00
CA THR A 110 -18.66 38.28 -13.28
C THR A 110 -17.53 39.29 -13.33
N THR A 111 -16.44 38.93 -14.00
CA THR A 111 -15.43 39.91 -14.43
C THR A 111 -16.06 40.82 -15.46
N CYS A 112 -16.28 42.09 -15.06
CA CYS A 112 -16.56 43.16 -16.00
C CYS A 112 -15.34 43.49 -16.85
#